data_5fcf589eb810594a5b390e269ae5e9e9
#
_entry.id   5fcf589eb810594a5b390e269ae5e9e9
#
_cell.length_a   1.000
_cell.length_b   1.000
_cell.length_c   1.000
_cell.angle_alpha   90.00
_cell.angle_beta   90.00
_cell.angle_gamma   90.00
#
_symmetry.space_group_name_H-M   'P 1'
#
loop_
_entity.id
_entity.type
_entity.pdbx_description
1 polymer ?
#
loop_
_entity_poly.entity_id
_entity_poly.type
_entity_poly.pdbx_seq_one_letter_code
_entity_poly.pdbx_strand_id
1 'polypeptide(L)'
;IANLDIDLNKVERLAVCGNPIQLSLFNNIEIRDLAFWGENALKEKNIIPPSRRGKILNPQAIGLDINPNAKIYIPPAIKHEIGADALAMLYKSEALEKDEYSLIIDFGTNAEMALIADGEIYTASAAAGPAIEGQNIEKGRLASPGVICDINEEEMFWRMKILNDNLIVEDGDLIDPVNGNVIKKSDIQAKGITGTGVIAAFSLGSDDK
;
A
#
# COMPACT_ATOMS: atom_id res chain seq x y z
N ILE A 1 -11.49 -20.23 4.25
CA ILE A 1 -12.86 -20.53 4.76
C ILE A 1 -13.01 -22.04 4.93
N ALA A 2 -12.66 -22.86 3.92
CA ALA A 2 -12.77 -24.32 4.00
C ALA A 2 -12.04 -24.94 5.22
N ASN A 3 -11.02 -24.27 5.76
CA ASN A 3 -10.26 -24.73 6.93
C ASN A 3 -10.82 -24.25 8.29
N LEU A 4 -11.93 -23.51 8.29
CA LEU A 4 -12.48 -22.91 9.50
C LEU A 4 -13.72 -23.62 10.04
N ASP A 5 -14.14 -24.74 9.43
CA ASP A 5 -15.34 -25.51 9.80
C ASP A 5 -16.61 -24.63 9.96
N ILE A 6 -16.77 -23.66 9.06
CA ILE A 6 -17.88 -22.71 9.06
C ILE A 6 -18.93 -23.18 8.05
N ASP A 7 -20.17 -23.34 8.52
CA ASP A 7 -21.33 -23.59 7.67
C ASP A 7 -21.67 -22.33 6.86
N LEU A 8 -21.32 -22.33 5.58
CA LEU A 8 -21.55 -21.20 4.67
C LEU A 8 -23.04 -20.87 4.47
N ASN A 9 -23.94 -21.79 4.74
CA ASN A 9 -25.39 -21.53 4.70
C ASN A 9 -25.87 -20.65 5.86
N LYS A 10 -25.05 -20.42 6.88
CA LYS A 10 -25.35 -19.49 7.98
C LYS A 10 -24.83 -18.07 7.75
N VAL A 11 -24.14 -17.84 6.65
CA VAL A 11 -23.69 -16.49 6.31
C VAL A 11 -24.88 -15.65 5.87
N GLU A 12 -25.22 -14.62 6.61
CA GLU A 12 -26.35 -13.73 6.32
C GLU A 12 -25.91 -12.42 5.65
N ARG A 13 -24.69 -11.97 5.94
CA ARG A 13 -24.15 -10.70 5.46
C ARG A 13 -22.68 -10.83 5.08
N LEU A 14 -22.32 -10.18 3.99
CA LEU A 14 -20.95 -10.02 3.54
C LEU A 14 -20.71 -8.54 3.24
N ALA A 15 -19.73 -7.92 3.86
CA ALA A 15 -19.25 -6.60 3.50
C ALA A 15 -17.93 -6.73 2.74
N VAL A 16 -17.84 -6.06 1.61
CA VAL A 16 -16.65 -6.15 0.72
C VAL A 16 -16.05 -4.76 0.61
N CYS A 17 -14.82 -4.59 1.10
CA CYS A 17 -14.04 -3.38 0.96
C CYS A 17 -12.78 -3.66 0.14
N GLY A 18 -12.24 -2.64 -0.49
CA GLY A 18 -11.03 -2.72 -1.27
C GLY A 18 -10.83 -1.46 -2.13
N ASN A 19 -9.72 -1.40 -2.82
CA ASN A 19 -9.44 -0.30 -3.74
C ASN A 19 -10.36 -0.35 -4.98
N PRO A 20 -10.43 0.73 -5.78
CA PRO A 20 -11.33 0.83 -6.93
C PRO A 20 -11.15 -0.30 -7.95
N ILE A 21 -9.92 -0.79 -8.17
CA ILE A 21 -9.64 -1.88 -9.11
C ILE A 21 -10.23 -3.19 -8.57
N GLN A 22 -9.91 -3.55 -7.32
CA GLN A 22 -10.38 -4.78 -6.69
C GLN A 22 -11.91 -4.85 -6.64
N LEU A 23 -12.56 -3.75 -6.22
CA LEU A 23 -14.02 -3.68 -6.17
C LEU A 23 -14.66 -3.72 -7.57
N SER A 24 -14.03 -3.12 -8.57
CA SER A 24 -14.51 -3.18 -9.95
C SER A 24 -14.46 -4.61 -10.48
N LEU A 25 -13.34 -5.30 -10.30
CA LEU A 25 -13.18 -6.71 -10.70
C LEU A 25 -14.17 -7.61 -9.96
N PHE A 26 -14.34 -7.43 -8.66
CA PHE A 26 -15.32 -8.18 -7.85
C PHE A 26 -16.74 -8.00 -8.36
N ASN A 27 -17.08 -6.82 -8.87
CA ASN A 27 -18.39 -6.46 -9.44
C ASN A 27 -18.53 -6.76 -10.93
N ASN A 28 -17.53 -7.34 -11.57
CA ASN A 28 -17.45 -7.49 -13.03
C ASN A 28 -17.65 -6.16 -13.78
N ILE A 29 -17.05 -5.08 -13.26
CA ILE A 29 -17.04 -3.74 -13.85
C ILE A 29 -15.74 -3.55 -14.59
N GLU A 30 -15.80 -2.96 -15.77
CA GLU A 30 -14.63 -2.60 -16.57
C GLU A 30 -13.69 -1.64 -15.82
N ILE A 31 -12.37 -1.77 -16.00
CA ILE A 31 -11.34 -0.99 -15.30
C ILE A 31 -10.43 -0.18 -16.24
N ARG A 32 -10.66 -0.19 -17.57
CA ARG A 32 -9.81 0.55 -18.53
C ARG A 32 -9.75 2.05 -18.23
N ASP A 33 -10.83 2.63 -17.70
CA ASP A 33 -10.88 4.03 -17.32
C ASP A 33 -9.91 4.37 -16.18
N LEU A 34 -9.61 3.41 -15.30
CA LEU A 34 -8.67 3.58 -14.20
C LEU A 34 -7.19 3.62 -14.65
N ALA A 35 -6.90 3.27 -15.89
CA ALA A 35 -5.55 3.33 -16.46
C ALA A 35 -5.21 4.71 -17.06
N PHE A 36 -6.17 5.63 -17.18
CA PHE A 36 -5.98 6.92 -17.82
C PHE A 36 -6.43 8.06 -16.93
N TRP A 37 -5.58 9.07 -16.83
CA TRP A 37 -5.84 10.23 -16.00
C TRP A 37 -6.53 11.36 -16.79
N GLY A 38 -7.69 11.77 -16.28
CA GLY A 38 -8.40 12.94 -16.77
C GLY A 38 -9.33 12.70 -17.97
N GLU A 39 -10.31 13.59 -18.12
CA GLU A 39 -11.36 13.48 -19.14
C GLU A 39 -10.84 13.47 -20.59
N ASN A 40 -9.78 14.22 -20.87
CA ASN A 40 -9.24 14.33 -22.24
C ASN A 40 -8.64 12.99 -22.68
N ALA A 41 -7.88 12.32 -21.81
CA ALA A 41 -7.31 11.01 -22.11
C ALA A 41 -8.41 9.94 -22.30
N LEU A 42 -9.45 9.97 -21.50
CA LEU A 42 -10.60 9.07 -21.65
C LEU A 42 -11.36 9.30 -22.96
N LYS A 43 -11.60 10.57 -23.34
CA LYS A 43 -12.24 10.93 -24.61
C LYS A 43 -11.40 10.47 -25.81
N GLU A 44 -10.08 10.70 -25.79
CA GLU A 44 -9.17 10.25 -26.84
C GLU A 44 -9.21 8.73 -27.07
N LYS A 45 -9.36 7.97 -25.98
CA LYS A 45 -9.44 6.50 -26.00
C LYS A 45 -10.86 5.96 -26.17
N ASN A 46 -11.87 6.82 -26.33
CA ASN A 46 -13.28 6.44 -26.38
C ASN A 46 -13.74 5.57 -25.20
N ILE A 47 -13.26 5.90 -23.98
CA ILE A 47 -13.60 5.19 -22.76
C ILE A 47 -14.64 5.99 -22.00
N ILE A 48 -15.77 5.35 -21.70
CA ILE A 48 -16.81 5.90 -20.85
C ILE A 48 -16.64 5.28 -19.45
N PRO A 49 -16.35 6.09 -18.42
CA PRO A 49 -16.20 5.56 -17.07
C PRO A 49 -17.48 4.89 -16.58
N PRO A 50 -17.42 3.63 -16.13
CA PRO A 50 -18.60 2.94 -15.59
C PRO A 50 -18.97 3.50 -14.22
N SER A 51 -20.27 3.35 -13.86
CA SER A 51 -20.75 3.74 -12.53
C SER A 51 -20.26 2.75 -11.46
N ARG A 52 -19.57 3.27 -10.44
CA ARG A 52 -19.10 2.53 -9.27
C ARG A 52 -19.86 2.91 -7.99
N ARG A 53 -21.17 3.08 -8.11
CA ARG A 53 -22.03 3.36 -6.96
C ARG A 53 -22.12 2.15 -6.03
N GLY A 54 -22.39 2.41 -4.74
CA GLY A 54 -22.65 1.35 -3.77
C GLY A 54 -23.81 0.45 -4.21
N LYS A 55 -23.70 -0.84 -3.88
CA LYS A 55 -24.69 -1.86 -4.28
C LYS A 55 -24.93 -2.86 -3.14
N ILE A 56 -26.11 -3.47 -3.19
CA ILE A 56 -26.40 -4.69 -2.43
C ILE A 56 -26.70 -5.78 -3.46
N LEU A 57 -25.92 -6.85 -3.42
CA LEU A 57 -26.06 -7.99 -4.33
C LEU A 57 -26.52 -9.24 -3.57
N ASN A 58 -27.10 -10.19 -4.32
CA ASN A 58 -27.29 -11.55 -3.85
C ASN A 58 -26.07 -12.40 -4.25
N PRO A 59 -25.73 -13.47 -3.50
CA PRO A 59 -24.59 -14.34 -3.76
C PRO A 59 -24.53 -14.90 -5.18
N GLN A 60 -25.67 -15.27 -5.74
CA GLN A 60 -25.78 -15.83 -7.08
C GLN A 60 -25.33 -14.85 -8.18
N ALA A 61 -25.49 -13.54 -7.93
CA ALA A 61 -25.11 -12.51 -8.92
C ALA A 61 -23.58 -12.48 -9.20
N ILE A 62 -22.78 -13.02 -8.28
CA ILE A 62 -21.31 -13.08 -8.38
C ILE A 62 -20.76 -14.51 -8.23
N GLY A 63 -21.64 -15.53 -8.33
CA GLY A 63 -21.24 -16.93 -8.30
C GLY A 63 -20.71 -17.43 -6.95
N LEU A 64 -21.12 -16.81 -5.82
CA LEU A 64 -20.76 -17.28 -4.49
C LEU A 64 -21.71 -18.37 -4.01
N ASP A 65 -21.15 -19.50 -3.60
CA ASP A 65 -21.89 -20.63 -3.02
C ASP A 65 -21.94 -20.49 -1.49
N ILE A 66 -22.86 -19.65 -1.04
CA ILE A 66 -23.19 -19.38 0.36
C ILE A 66 -24.71 -19.32 0.50
N ASN A 67 -25.22 -19.02 1.71
CA ASN A 67 -26.66 -18.80 1.92
C ASN A 67 -27.28 -17.94 0.80
N PRO A 68 -28.22 -18.46 0.01
CA PRO A 68 -28.78 -17.73 -1.14
C PRO A 68 -29.52 -16.44 -0.75
N ASN A 69 -29.93 -16.30 0.51
CA ASN A 69 -30.59 -15.12 1.04
C ASN A 69 -29.61 -14.10 1.64
N ALA A 70 -28.32 -14.40 1.67
CA ALA A 70 -27.32 -13.47 2.18
C ALA A 70 -27.33 -12.17 1.37
N LYS A 71 -26.92 -11.07 2.01
CA LYS A 71 -26.77 -9.76 1.39
C LYS A 71 -25.31 -9.39 1.31
N ILE A 72 -24.84 -9.02 0.12
CA ILE A 72 -23.48 -8.60 -0.13
C ILE A 72 -23.48 -7.08 -0.30
N TYR A 73 -22.90 -6.39 0.68
CA TYR A 73 -22.81 -4.93 0.71
C TYR A 73 -21.49 -4.50 0.09
N ILE A 74 -21.56 -3.72 -0.97
CA ILE A 74 -20.42 -3.17 -1.69
C ILE A 74 -20.52 -1.66 -1.62
N PRO A 75 -19.62 -0.98 -0.91
CA PRO A 75 -19.58 0.48 -0.86
C PRO A 75 -19.23 1.09 -2.21
N PRO A 76 -19.50 2.39 -2.42
CA PRO A 76 -19.08 3.07 -3.64
C PRO A 76 -17.56 3.24 -3.71
N ALA A 77 -17.00 3.20 -4.90
CA ALA A 77 -15.67 3.71 -5.18
C ALA A 77 -15.81 5.13 -5.73
N ILE A 78 -15.51 6.14 -4.91
CA ILE A 78 -15.88 7.54 -5.19
C ILE A 78 -14.93 8.19 -6.19
N LYS A 79 -13.63 7.88 -6.11
CA LYS A 79 -12.59 8.43 -6.99
C LYS A 79 -11.61 7.36 -7.41
N HIS A 80 -10.77 7.71 -8.39
CA HIS A 80 -9.78 6.83 -9.01
C HIS A 80 -8.79 6.20 -8.00
N GLU A 81 -8.37 6.96 -7.00
CA GLU A 81 -7.29 6.56 -6.08
C GLU A 81 -7.79 6.20 -4.68
N ILE A 82 -8.99 6.64 -4.31
CA ILE A 82 -9.56 6.44 -2.99
C ILE A 82 -10.75 5.50 -3.09
N GLY A 83 -10.56 4.29 -2.59
CA GLY A 83 -11.55 3.23 -2.63
C GLY A 83 -12.39 3.11 -1.35
N ALA A 84 -13.11 2.01 -1.25
CA ALA A 84 -13.93 1.72 -0.08
C ALA A 84 -13.11 1.23 1.13
N ASP A 85 -11.85 0.87 0.94
CA ASP A 85 -10.84 0.65 1.98
C ASP A 85 -10.63 1.92 2.80
N ALA A 86 -10.41 3.07 2.15
CA ALA A 86 -10.30 4.35 2.83
C ALA A 86 -11.59 4.75 3.58
N LEU A 87 -12.77 4.47 3.00
CA LEU A 87 -14.04 4.68 3.69
C LEU A 87 -14.18 3.80 4.94
N ALA A 88 -13.76 2.54 4.85
CA ALA A 88 -13.77 1.62 5.98
C ALA A 88 -12.80 2.06 7.09
N MET A 89 -11.62 2.57 6.72
CA MET A 89 -10.65 3.16 7.62
C MET A 89 -11.22 4.37 8.38
N LEU A 90 -11.84 5.31 7.66
CA LEU A 90 -12.49 6.49 8.25
C LEU A 90 -13.60 6.10 9.23
N TYR A 91 -14.45 5.15 8.83
CA TYR A 91 -15.53 4.66 9.70
C TYR A 91 -15.00 3.95 10.93
N LYS A 92 -14.00 3.07 10.77
CA LYS A 92 -13.46 2.27 11.87
C LYS A 92 -12.66 3.08 12.90
N SER A 93 -12.03 4.16 12.47
CA SER A 93 -11.25 5.06 13.34
C SER A 93 -12.12 5.97 14.20
N GLU A 94 -13.43 6.08 13.90
CA GLU A 94 -14.37 7.00 14.55
C GLU A 94 -13.92 8.48 14.48
N ALA A 95 -13.01 8.79 13.56
CA ALA A 95 -12.43 10.13 13.45
C ALA A 95 -13.44 11.18 12.95
N LEU A 96 -14.50 10.75 12.26
CA LEU A 96 -15.59 11.63 11.81
C LEU A 96 -16.49 12.11 12.95
N GLU A 97 -16.41 11.45 14.10
CA GLU A 97 -17.23 11.76 15.29
C GLU A 97 -16.49 12.68 16.29
N LYS A 98 -15.23 13.04 15.98
CA LYS A 98 -14.38 13.83 16.85
C LYS A 98 -14.32 15.30 16.38
N ASP A 99 -14.36 16.21 17.33
CA ASP A 99 -14.20 17.65 17.11
C ASP A 99 -12.71 18.08 17.11
N GLU A 100 -11.82 17.24 16.59
CA GLU A 100 -10.38 17.50 16.56
C GLU A 100 -9.81 17.23 15.16
N TYR A 101 -8.68 17.84 14.85
CA TYR A 101 -7.97 17.52 13.62
C TYR A 101 -7.41 16.10 13.74
N SER A 102 -7.77 15.26 12.78
CA SER A 102 -7.37 13.85 12.79
C SER A 102 -6.71 13.48 11.47
N LEU A 103 -5.51 12.92 11.53
CA LEU A 103 -4.82 12.33 10.39
C LEU A 103 -4.83 10.81 10.53
N ILE A 104 -5.36 10.13 9.52
CA ILE A 104 -5.43 8.68 9.45
C ILE A 104 -4.61 8.23 8.26
N ILE A 105 -3.79 7.21 8.44
CA ILE A 105 -2.92 6.68 7.40
C ILE A 105 -3.06 5.16 7.39
N ASP A 106 -3.32 4.61 6.20
CA ASP A 106 -3.31 3.18 5.92
C ASP A 106 -2.06 2.84 5.09
N PHE A 107 -1.14 2.10 5.69
CA PHE A 107 0.10 1.70 5.03
C PHE A 107 -0.09 0.36 4.31
N GLY A 108 -0.16 0.43 3.00
CA GLY A 108 -0.22 -0.73 2.11
C GLY A 108 0.87 -0.66 1.03
N THR A 109 0.55 -1.07 -0.19
CA THR A 109 1.37 -0.81 -1.37
C THR A 109 1.49 0.70 -1.62
N ASN A 110 0.41 1.42 -1.34
CA ASN A 110 0.41 2.87 -1.19
C ASN A 110 0.15 3.22 0.28
N ALA A 111 0.35 4.48 0.65
CA ALA A 111 -0.17 5.06 1.87
C ALA A 111 -1.39 5.90 1.51
N GLU A 112 -2.57 5.40 1.78
CA GLU A 112 -3.81 6.14 1.71
C GLU A 112 -3.95 6.98 2.99
N MET A 113 -4.16 8.28 2.80
CA MET A 113 -4.23 9.24 3.91
C MET A 113 -5.56 9.98 3.88
N ALA A 114 -6.10 10.24 5.07
CA ALA A 114 -7.25 11.13 5.25
C ALA A 114 -6.99 12.09 6.40
N LEU A 115 -7.00 13.38 6.11
CA LEU A 115 -6.97 14.45 7.09
C LEU A 115 -8.39 14.99 7.26
N ILE A 116 -8.88 14.98 8.49
CA ILE A 116 -10.14 15.62 8.88
C ILE A 116 -9.79 16.92 9.58
N ALA A 117 -10.24 18.03 9.02
CA ALA A 117 -9.96 19.37 9.51
C ALA A 117 -11.12 20.31 9.15
N ASP A 118 -11.58 21.12 10.10
CA ASP A 118 -12.63 22.12 9.92
C ASP A 118 -13.94 21.56 9.31
N GLY A 119 -14.28 20.29 9.62
CA GLY A 119 -15.46 19.62 9.09
C GLY A 119 -15.32 19.10 7.64
N GLU A 120 -14.14 19.25 7.04
CA GLU A 120 -13.82 18.78 5.69
C GLU A 120 -12.91 17.55 5.75
N ILE A 121 -12.95 16.71 4.71
CA ILE A 121 -12.10 15.54 4.56
C ILE A 121 -11.18 15.73 3.35
N TYR A 122 -9.90 15.80 3.61
CA TYR A 122 -8.85 15.85 2.59
C TYR A 122 -8.23 14.47 2.46
N THR A 123 -8.14 13.95 1.24
CA THR A 123 -7.58 12.62 0.99
C THR A 123 -6.38 12.70 0.06
N ALA A 124 -5.39 11.85 0.31
CA ALA A 124 -4.22 11.69 -0.53
C ALA A 124 -3.82 10.21 -0.59
N SER A 125 -3.11 9.84 -1.64
CA SER A 125 -2.48 8.55 -1.79
C SER A 125 -1.05 8.75 -2.28
N ALA A 126 -0.09 8.07 -1.65
CA ALA A 126 1.31 8.12 -2.01
C ALA A 126 1.88 6.70 -2.09
N ALA A 127 2.88 6.49 -2.94
CA ALA A 127 3.60 5.23 -2.98
C ALA A 127 4.33 5.02 -1.64
N ALA A 128 4.10 3.88 -0.99
CA ALA A 128 4.66 3.59 0.34
C ALA A 128 5.20 2.16 0.47
N GLY A 129 4.78 1.25 -0.37
CA GLY A 129 5.23 -0.13 -0.34
C GLY A 129 6.40 -0.40 -1.28
N PRO A 130 6.44 -1.57 -1.92
CA PRO A 130 7.54 -1.99 -2.80
C PRO A 130 7.74 -1.13 -4.05
N ALA A 131 7.01 -0.05 -4.22
CA ALA A 131 7.16 0.88 -5.33
C ALA A 131 8.55 1.53 -5.39
N ILE A 132 9.19 1.73 -4.24
CA ILE A 132 10.56 2.27 -4.16
C ILE A 132 11.56 1.22 -4.66
N GLU A 133 11.38 -0.05 -4.27
CA GLU A 133 12.31 -1.14 -4.55
C GLU A 133 12.25 -1.62 -6.01
N GLY A 134 11.13 -1.45 -6.68
CA GLY A 134 10.88 -2.11 -7.97
C GLY A 134 11.01 -1.23 -9.20
N GLN A 135 10.88 0.10 -9.09
CA GLN A 135 10.65 0.94 -10.28
C GLN A 135 11.55 2.18 -10.41
N ASN A 136 12.01 2.77 -9.31
CA ASN A 136 12.66 4.08 -9.34
C ASN A 136 14.11 4.09 -8.84
N ILE A 137 14.61 2.98 -8.31
CA ILE A 137 15.98 2.85 -7.81
C ILE A 137 16.67 1.72 -8.54
N GLU A 138 17.78 2.01 -9.22
CA GLU A 138 18.51 1.05 -10.06
C GLU A 138 18.88 -0.25 -9.35
N LYS A 139 19.21 -0.17 -8.06
CA LYS A 139 19.54 -1.32 -7.20
C LYS A 139 18.44 -1.64 -6.19
N GLY A 140 17.24 -1.07 -6.35
CA GLY A 140 16.10 -1.36 -5.49
C GLY A 140 15.68 -2.82 -5.58
N ARG A 141 15.42 -3.47 -4.43
CA ARG A 141 15.01 -4.87 -4.36
C ARG A 141 14.08 -5.10 -3.18
N LEU A 142 13.18 -6.06 -3.35
CA LEU A 142 12.44 -6.61 -2.22
C LEU A 142 13.40 -7.30 -1.23
N ALA A 143 12.96 -7.44 0.02
CA ALA A 143 13.72 -8.15 1.05
C ALA A 143 14.14 -9.54 0.57
N SER A 144 15.43 -9.74 0.43
CA SER A 144 16.05 -10.97 -0.06
C SER A 144 17.52 -11.04 0.38
N PRO A 145 18.16 -12.21 0.32
CA PRO A 145 19.56 -12.35 0.70
C PRO A 145 20.49 -11.39 -0.04
N GLY A 146 21.35 -10.71 0.72
CA GLY A 146 22.31 -9.74 0.22
C GLY A 146 21.76 -8.34 0.01
N VAL A 147 20.55 -8.04 0.47
CA VAL A 147 19.95 -6.71 0.31
C VAL A 147 20.12 -5.87 1.57
N ILE A 148 20.53 -4.61 1.41
CA ILE A 148 20.61 -3.63 2.50
C ILE A 148 19.18 -3.30 2.94
N CYS A 149 18.85 -3.57 4.19
CA CYS A 149 17.51 -3.33 4.74
C CYS A 149 17.48 -2.16 5.73
N ASP A 150 18.65 -1.74 6.23
CA ASP A 150 18.79 -0.62 7.15
C ASP A 150 20.24 -0.07 7.09
N ILE A 151 20.43 1.11 7.65
CA ILE A 151 21.75 1.76 7.75
C ILE A 151 21.85 2.40 9.13
N ASN A 152 22.92 2.12 9.85
CA ASN A 152 23.20 2.71 11.15
C ASN A 152 24.40 3.64 11.07
N GLU A 153 24.32 4.74 11.79
CA GLU A 153 25.47 5.61 11.98
C GLU A 153 26.46 4.99 13.00
N GLU A 154 27.74 4.94 12.64
CA GLU A 154 28.87 4.60 13.52
C GLU A 154 29.90 5.73 13.44
N GLU A 155 29.92 6.62 14.43
CA GLU A 155 30.71 7.86 14.44
C GLU A 155 30.32 8.78 13.26
N MET A 156 31.17 8.89 12.25
CA MET A 156 30.92 9.66 11.01
C MET A 156 30.72 8.75 9.79
N PHE A 157 30.63 7.44 9.99
CA PHE A 157 30.50 6.46 8.93
C PHE A 157 29.15 5.75 8.97
N TRP A 158 28.77 5.14 7.87
CA TRP A 158 27.52 4.39 7.75
C TRP A 158 27.77 2.89 7.73
N ARG A 159 27.20 2.17 8.69
CA ARG A 159 27.17 0.71 8.73
C ARG A 159 25.96 0.18 7.98
N MET A 160 26.20 -0.51 6.86
CA MET A 160 25.14 -1.20 6.15
C MET A 160 24.60 -2.37 6.98
N LYS A 161 23.28 -2.53 7.04
CA LYS A 161 22.61 -3.70 7.60
C LYS A 161 22.06 -4.54 6.46
N ILE A 162 22.56 -5.77 6.32
CA ILE A 162 22.31 -6.64 5.16
C ILE A 162 21.59 -7.90 5.61
N LEU A 163 20.61 -8.36 4.85
CA LEU A 163 19.95 -9.64 5.06
C LEU A 163 20.84 -10.79 4.60
N ASN A 164 21.13 -11.74 5.48
CA ASN A 164 21.82 -12.98 5.14
C ASN A 164 20.90 -13.98 4.42
N ASP A 165 21.40 -15.18 4.11
CA ASP A 165 20.64 -16.22 3.41
C ASP A 165 19.40 -16.71 4.19
N ASN A 166 19.36 -16.50 5.50
CA ASN A 166 18.22 -16.82 6.36
C ASN A 166 17.30 -15.60 6.61
N LEU A 167 17.50 -14.49 5.91
CA LEU A 167 16.82 -13.21 6.10
C LEU A 167 17.04 -12.61 7.50
N ILE A 168 18.15 -12.94 8.15
CA ILE A 168 18.56 -12.33 9.40
C ILE A 168 19.47 -11.14 9.07
N VAL A 169 19.29 -10.05 9.82
CA VAL A 169 20.07 -8.83 9.65
C VAL A 169 21.49 -9.04 10.22
N GLU A 170 22.49 -8.75 9.40
CA GLU A 170 23.91 -8.77 9.78
C GLU A 170 24.62 -7.48 9.37
N ASP A 171 25.79 -7.23 9.96
CA ASP A 171 26.60 -6.08 9.64
C ASP A 171 27.30 -6.26 8.27
N GLY A 172 26.99 -5.35 7.38
CA GLY A 172 27.65 -5.19 6.09
C GLY A 172 28.87 -4.27 6.16
N ASP A 173 29.23 -3.71 5.02
CA ASP A 173 30.34 -2.78 4.91
C ASP A 173 30.10 -1.51 5.74
N LEU A 174 31.17 -0.96 6.30
CA LEU A 174 31.21 0.39 6.85
C LEU A 174 31.72 1.32 5.75
N ILE A 175 30.96 2.34 5.41
CA ILE A 175 31.30 3.26 4.32
C ILE A 175 31.38 4.71 4.82
N ASP A 176 32.16 5.51 4.12
CA ASP A 176 32.15 6.96 4.22
C ASP A 176 30.97 7.51 3.38
N PRO A 177 29.96 8.13 3.99
CA PRO A 177 28.78 8.61 3.25
C PRO A 177 29.07 9.76 2.29
N VAL A 178 30.19 10.48 2.47
CA VAL A 178 30.53 11.65 1.66
C VAL A 178 31.12 11.24 0.31
N ASN A 179 32.00 10.23 0.32
CA ASN A 179 32.72 9.83 -0.90
C ASN A 179 32.47 8.37 -1.33
N GLY A 180 31.70 7.60 -0.54
CA GLY A 180 31.35 6.21 -0.82
C GLY A 180 32.48 5.20 -0.60
N ASN A 181 33.62 5.60 -0.02
CA ASN A 181 34.73 4.70 0.23
C ASN A 181 34.37 3.68 1.31
N VAL A 182 34.78 2.43 1.08
CA VAL A 182 34.67 1.37 2.09
C VAL A 182 35.75 1.52 3.11
N ILE A 183 35.39 1.82 4.36
CA ILE A 183 36.29 1.96 5.51
C ILE A 183 36.61 0.59 6.11
N LYS A 184 35.59 -0.24 6.25
CA LYS A 184 35.71 -1.62 6.73
C LYS A 184 34.82 -2.54 5.91
N LYS A 185 35.45 -3.51 5.25
CA LYS A 185 34.76 -4.49 4.44
C LYS A 185 34.14 -5.61 5.30
N SER A 186 32.95 -6.05 4.95
CA SER A 186 32.30 -7.25 5.53
C SER A 186 32.45 -8.46 4.60
N ASP A 187 32.11 -9.64 5.14
CA ASP A 187 32.07 -10.87 4.35
C ASP A 187 30.80 -10.97 3.48
N ILE A 188 29.78 -10.16 3.78
CA ILE A 188 28.50 -10.15 3.06
C ILE A 188 28.51 -9.03 2.03
N GLN A 189 28.39 -9.39 0.76
CA GLN A 189 28.33 -8.43 -0.33
C GLN A 189 26.91 -7.90 -0.54
N ALA A 190 26.76 -6.58 -0.56
CA ALA A 190 25.50 -5.92 -0.91
C ALA A 190 25.16 -6.14 -2.39
N LYS A 191 23.91 -6.58 -2.66
CA LYS A 191 23.36 -6.83 -4.01
C LYS A 191 22.27 -5.85 -4.38
N GLY A 192 21.79 -5.04 -3.44
CA GLY A 192 20.72 -4.08 -3.62
C GLY A 192 20.29 -3.45 -2.30
N ILE A 193 19.23 -2.67 -2.34
CA ILE A 193 18.69 -1.94 -1.18
C ILE A 193 17.16 -2.04 -1.16
N THR A 194 16.56 -2.24 0.02
CA THR A 194 15.12 -2.17 0.22
C THR A 194 14.63 -0.73 0.35
N GLY A 195 13.33 -0.50 0.29
CA GLY A 195 12.74 0.81 0.59
C GLY A 195 13.07 1.30 1.99
N THR A 196 13.10 0.41 2.98
CA THR A 196 13.52 0.76 4.36
C THR A 196 14.98 1.19 4.42
N GLY A 197 15.87 0.53 3.69
CA GLY A 197 17.26 0.94 3.57
C GLY A 197 17.43 2.32 2.91
N VAL A 198 16.60 2.64 1.91
CA VAL A 198 16.58 3.97 1.29
C VAL A 198 16.11 5.03 2.28
N ILE A 199 15.06 4.74 3.06
CA ILE A 199 14.54 5.66 4.08
C ILE A 199 15.61 5.91 5.16
N ALA A 200 16.31 4.86 5.60
CA ALA A 200 17.40 4.98 6.57
C ALA A 200 18.53 5.87 6.03
N ALA A 201 18.94 5.69 4.76
CA ALA A 201 19.94 6.54 4.12
C ALA A 201 19.50 8.02 4.05
N PHE A 202 18.22 8.25 3.73
CA PHE A 202 17.65 9.60 3.68
C PHE A 202 17.61 10.26 5.06
N SER A 203 17.19 9.51 6.09
CA SER A 203 17.13 9.99 7.47
C SER A 203 18.50 10.45 7.93
N LEU A 204 19.51 9.61 7.81
CA LEU A 204 20.88 9.94 8.20
C LEU A 204 21.48 11.10 7.38
N GLY A 205 21.19 11.18 6.08
CA GLY A 205 21.68 12.27 5.23
C GLY A 205 20.96 13.61 5.43
N SER A 206 19.81 13.64 6.13
CA SER A 206 19.06 14.87 6.41
C SER A 206 19.41 15.50 7.75
N ASP A 207 19.98 14.75 8.67
CA ASP A 207 20.34 15.26 10.01
C ASP A 207 21.61 16.13 10.01
N ASP A 208 22.36 16.17 8.89
CA ASP A 208 23.57 16.97 8.70
C ASP A 208 23.33 18.42 8.18
N LYS A 209 22.11 18.98 8.39
CA LYS A 209 21.79 20.37 7.94
C LYS A 209 21.37 21.28 9.05
#